data_9a1c63f386a515a3a6e3c0a3ea1a6e13
#
_entry.id   9a1c63f386a515a3a6e3c0a3ea1a6e13
#
_cell.length_a   1.000
_cell.length_b   1.000
_cell.length_c   1.000
_cell.angle_alpha   90.00
_cell.angle_beta   90.00
_cell.angle_gamma   90.00
#
_symmetry.space_group_name_H-M   'P 1'
#
loop_
_entity.id
_entity.type
_entity.pdbx_description
1 polymer ?
#
loop_
_entity_poly.entity_id
_entity_poly.type
_entity_poly.pdbx_seq_one_letter_code
_entity_poly.pdbx_strand_id
1 'polypeptide(L)'
;MPAKPVLYLIDGSSQMYRAFHAPVRTGEGSLLRNAQGLPTNAVYIFVTMLRKLLKEHAPQYIAASFDLPGRTFRDDLAADYKANRAPMPGDLAAQIPLVHRACEALGVPIVTQERYEADDVIGTLTVRALAKGFDVAIVTGDKDFFQLVDDRVRVFNPRDDGTWYDAVGVKEKFGVAPEQVVDVLALMGDTIDNVKGVPGIGEKGARDLISTHGTLDALLANAAQVPQKKYREALLNHADEARSSRELLRIHTDIAVDIDVATLNYRGPSREDCYRLFSEMGFRTLVNEYAPDARNTASDYALITTS
;
A
#
# COMPACT_ATOMS: atom_id res chain seq x y z
N MET A 1 -21.21 22.44 -7.56
CA MET A 1 -20.58 22.29 -6.24
C MET A 1 -19.06 22.23 -6.47
N PRO A 2 -18.22 22.78 -5.59
CA PRO A 2 -16.79 22.56 -5.72
C PRO A 2 -16.50 21.06 -5.66
N ALA A 3 -15.49 20.61 -6.43
CA ALA A 3 -15.07 19.21 -6.40
C ALA A 3 -14.64 18.85 -4.97
N LYS A 4 -15.02 17.65 -4.50
CA LYS A 4 -14.59 17.17 -3.18
C LYS A 4 -13.07 17.00 -3.16
N PRO A 5 -12.41 17.30 -2.04
CA PRO A 5 -10.99 17.02 -1.91
C PRO A 5 -10.75 15.50 -1.97
N VAL A 6 -9.65 15.10 -2.59
CA VAL A 6 -9.25 13.69 -2.68
C VAL A 6 -8.02 13.46 -1.82
N LEU A 7 -8.09 12.49 -0.90
CA LEU A 7 -6.95 12.00 -0.12
C LEU A 7 -6.33 10.79 -0.84
N TYR A 8 -5.04 10.92 -1.17
CA TYR A 8 -4.25 9.81 -1.71
C TYR A 8 -3.55 9.07 -0.57
N LEU A 9 -3.83 7.79 -0.43
CA LEU A 9 -3.22 6.90 0.58
C LEU A 9 -2.34 5.87 -0.13
N ILE A 10 -1.04 5.94 0.13
CA ILE A 10 -0.05 5.08 -0.53
C ILE A 10 0.27 3.90 0.39
N ASP A 11 0.08 2.71 -0.11
CA ASP A 11 0.63 1.49 0.46
C ASP A 11 2.15 1.46 0.21
N GLY A 12 2.89 2.02 1.15
CA GLY A 12 4.33 2.22 1.04
C GLY A 12 5.11 0.92 1.06
N SER A 13 4.67 -0.04 1.87
CA SER A 13 5.27 -1.38 1.96
C SER A 13 5.21 -2.11 0.63
N SER A 14 4.04 -2.19 0.02
CA SER A 14 3.84 -2.82 -1.30
C SER A 14 4.65 -2.11 -2.39
N GLN A 15 4.62 -0.77 -2.42
CA GLN A 15 5.38 0.00 -3.41
C GLN A 15 6.90 -0.16 -3.23
N MET A 16 7.40 -0.24 -2.00
CA MET A 16 8.81 -0.44 -1.69
C MET A 16 9.28 -1.85 -2.10
N TYR A 17 8.51 -2.90 -1.79
CA TYR A 17 8.79 -4.26 -2.26
C TYR A 17 8.81 -4.34 -3.78
N ARG A 18 7.84 -3.73 -4.43
CA ARG A 18 7.80 -3.62 -5.89
C ARG A 18 9.04 -2.93 -6.44
N ALA A 19 9.44 -1.82 -5.84
CA ALA A 19 10.62 -1.07 -6.25
C ALA A 19 11.90 -1.90 -6.13
N PHE A 20 12.03 -2.68 -5.06
CA PHE A 20 13.19 -3.55 -4.84
C PHE A 20 13.32 -4.65 -5.91
N HIS A 21 12.21 -5.28 -6.28
CA HIS A 21 12.16 -6.36 -7.27
C HIS A 21 12.03 -5.88 -8.73
N ALA A 22 11.92 -4.58 -8.96
CA ALA A 22 11.85 -4.05 -10.31
C ALA A 22 13.18 -4.23 -11.04
N PRO A 23 13.16 -4.62 -12.34
CA PRO A 23 14.39 -4.75 -13.10
C PRO A 23 15.07 -3.39 -13.26
N VAL A 24 16.27 -3.26 -12.72
CA VAL A 24 17.09 -2.06 -12.94
C VAL A 24 17.81 -2.24 -14.26
N ARG A 25 17.47 -1.42 -15.27
CA ARG A 25 18.21 -1.37 -16.52
C ARG A 25 19.50 -0.54 -16.34
N THR A 26 20.46 -1.09 -15.66
CA THR A 26 21.84 -0.60 -15.71
C THR A 26 22.62 -1.59 -16.56
N GLY A 27 23.35 -1.09 -17.57
CA GLY A 27 24.11 -1.95 -18.45
C GLY A 27 25.26 -2.61 -17.72
N GLU A 28 25.03 -3.73 -17.06
CA GLU A 28 25.99 -4.66 -16.47
C GLU A 28 25.44 -5.42 -15.24
N GLY A 29 24.12 -5.44 -14.99
CA GLY A 29 23.53 -6.31 -13.94
C GLY A 29 23.93 -5.95 -12.50
N SER A 30 24.57 -4.81 -12.26
CA SER A 30 24.93 -4.38 -10.92
C SER A 30 23.79 -3.62 -10.25
N LEU A 31 23.45 -4.00 -9.02
CA LEU A 31 22.59 -3.23 -8.14
C LEU A 31 23.13 -1.80 -8.01
N LEU A 32 22.24 -0.80 -8.14
CA LEU A 32 22.60 0.58 -7.83
C LEU A 32 23.09 0.67 -6.39
N ARG A 33 24.30 1.20 -6.20
CA ARG A 33 24.91 1.44 -4.89
C ARG A 33 25.45 2.86 -4.84
N ASN A 34 25.40 3.48 -3.66
CA ASN A 34 26.04 4.76 -3.44
C ASN A 34 27.57 4.59 -3.27
N ALA A 35 28.28 5.69 -3.06
CA ALA A 35 29.74 5.70 -2.89
C ALA A 35 30.23 4.89 -1.67
N GLN A 36 29.37 4.66 -0.68
CA GLN A 36 29.65 3.86 0.51
C GLN A 36 29.30 2.37 0.32
N GLY A 37 28.86 1.96 -0.87
CA GLY A 37 28.48 0.59 -1.19
C GLY A 37 27.06 0.20 -0.72
N LEU A 38 26.28 1.13 -0.18
CA LEU A 38 24.91 0.88 0.24
C LEU A 38 24.00 0.68 -0.98
N PRO A 39 23.15 -0.36 -1.02
CA PRO A 39 22.19 -0.54 -2.10
C PRO A 39 21.16 0.60 -2.12
N THR A 40 20.85 1.11 -3.30
CA THR A 40 19.96 2.27 -3.49
C THR A 40 18.92 2.07 -4.59
N ASN A 41 18.83 0.86 -5.16
CA ASN A 41 17.90 0.54 -6.24
C ASN A 41 16.44 0.70 -5.85
N ALA A 42 16.05 0.22 -4.67
CA ALA A 42 14.66 0.35 -4.19
C ALA A 42 14.30 1.81 -3.94
N VAL A 43 15.20 2.58 -3.31
CA VAL A 43 14.99 4.02 -3.08
C VAL A 43 14.82 4.77 -4.41
N TYR A 44 15.71 4.52 -5.39
CA TYR A 44 15.66 5.20 -6.68
C TYR A 44 14.34 4.94 -7.43
N ILE A 45 13.91 3.68 -7.48
CA ILE A 45 12.68 3.30 -8.18
C ILE A 45 11.46 3.81 -7.42
N PHE A 46 11.45 3.68 -6.08
CA PHE A 46 10.36 4.20 -5.25
C PHE A 46 10.20 5.72 -5.43
N VAL A 47 11.28 6.48 -5.34
CA VAL A 47 11.28 7.94 -5.59
C VAL A 47 10.76 8.26 -6.98
N THR A 48 11.19 7.51 -8.00
CA THR A 48 10.73 7.72 -9.38
C THR A 48 9.24 7.48 -9.51
N MET A 49 8.72 6.41 -8.90
CA MET A 49 7.29 6.08 -8.90
C MET A 49 6.48 7.14 -8.14
N LEU A 50 6.93 7.53 -6.94
CA LEU A 50 6.27 8.54 -6.12
C LEU A 50 6.23 9.90 -6.83
N ARG A 51 7.33 10.34 -7.42
CA ARG A 51 7.39 11.59 -8.19
C ARG A 51 6.49 11.57 -9.42
N LYS A 52 6.41 10.43 -10.12
CA LYS A 52 5.47 10.25 -11.22
C LYS A 52 4.03 10.44 -10.75
N LEU A 53 3.64 9.78 -9.65
CA LEU A 53 2.31 9.91 -9.05
C LEU A 53 2.00 11.37 -8.66
N LEU A 54 2.92 12.04 -7.96
CA LEU A 54 2.78 13.42 -7.55
C LEU A 54 2.58 14.37 -8.76
N LYS A 55 3.31 14.12 -9.84
CA LYS A 55 3.22 14.93 -11.07
C LYS A 55 1.92 14.68 -11.85
N GLU A 56 1.52 13.43 -12.00
CA GLU A 56 0.38 13.05 -12.83
C GLU A 56 -0.97 13.33 -12.15
N HIS A 57 -1.04 13.14 -10.84
CA HIS A 57 -2.30 13.28 -10.10
C HIS A 57 -2.39 14.58 -9.29
N ALA A 58 -1.29 15.28 -9.06
CA ALA A 58 -1.23 16.55 -8.31
C ALA A 58 -2.09 16.53 -7.02
N PRO A 59 -1.89 15.54 -6.12
CA PRO A 59 -2.73 15.36 -4.95
C PRO A 59 -2.67 16.58 -4.03
N GLN A 60 -3.83 17.03 -3.54
CA GLN A 60 -3.91 18.07 -2.52
C GLN A 60 -3.69 17.51 -1.12
N TYR A 61 -4.08 16.25 -0.89
CA TYR A 61 -3.91 15.52 0.36
C TYR A 61 -3.30 14.16 0.06
N ILE A 62 -2.29 13.78 0.84
CA ILE A 62 -1.54 12.55 0.62
C ILE A 62 -0.92 12.06 1.93
N ALA A 63 -0.82 10.76 2.08
CA ALA A 63 0.02 10.09 3.08
C ALA A 63 0.50 8.75 2.56
N ALA A 64 1.60 8.25 3.10
CA ALA A 64 2.06 6.88 2.90
C ALA A 64 1.99 6.11 4.21
N SER A 65 1.64 4.82 4.14
CA SER A 65 1.69 3.92 5.29
C SER A 65 2.69 2.80 5.03
N PHE A 66 3.39 2.40 6.09
CA PHE A 66 4.36 1.31 6.06
C PHE A 66 4.13 0.37 7.24
N ASP A 67 4.40 -0.91 7.02
CA ASP A 67 4.41 -1.88 8.10
C ASP A 67 5.58 -1.60 9.04
N LEU A 68 5.30 -1.67 10.33
CA LEU A 68 6.32 -1.62 11.36
C LEU A 68 6.87 -3.02 11.65
N PRO A 69 8.14 -3.13 12.06
CA PRO A 69 8.66 -4.39 12.55
C PRO A 69 7.96 -4.79 13.86
N GLY A 70 7.68 -6.07 14.03
CA GLY A 70 7.07 -6.61 15.24
C GLY A 70 5.79 -7.39 14.95
N ARG A 71 5.17 -7.88 16.03
CA ARG A 71 3.93 -8.66 15.95
C ARG A 71 2.72 -7.74 15.78
N THR A 72 1.79 -8.17 14.96
CA THR A 72 0.49 -7.53 14.78
C THR A 72 -0.59 -8.26 15.59
N PHE A 73 -1.80 -7.74 15.63
CA PHE A 73 -2.94 -8.46 16.23
C PHE A 73 -3.25 -9.77 15.49
N ARG A 74 -2.92 -9.86 14.19
CA ARG A 74 -3.12 -11.08 13.39
C ARG A 74 -2.24 -12.24 13.87
N ASP A 75 -1.05 -11.96 14.37
CA ASP A 75 -0.18 -12.96 15.00
C ASP A 75 -0.77 -13.51 16.32
N ASP A 76 -1.65 -12.76 16.97
CA ASP A 76 -2.37 -13.25 18.15
C ASP A 76 -3.59 -14.09 17.80
N LEU A 77 -4.20 -13.83 16.63
CA LEU A 77 -5.31 -14.63 16.09
C LEU A 77 -4.85 -15.94 15.47
N ALA A 78 -3.69 -15.94 14.79
CA ALA A 78 -3.12 -17.12 14.15
C ALA A 78 -1.59 -17.07 14.23
N ALA A 79 -1.02 -17.98 15.02
CA ALA A 79 0.43 -18.05 15.25
C ALA A 79 1.25 -18.36 13.98
N ASP A 80 0.62 -18.93 12.97
CA ASP A 80 1.20 -19.27 11.67
C ASP A 80 0.90 -18.23 10.57
N TYR A 81 0.26 -17.09 10.92
CA TYR A 81 0.04 -15.98 9.98
C TYR A 81 1.37 -15.47 9.41
N LYS A 82 1.48 -15.40 8.08
CA LYS A 82 2.70 -15.00 7.35
C LYS A 82 3.97 -15.83 7.66
N ALA A 83 3.86 -16.96 8.38
CA ALA A 83 5.02 -17.76 8.79
C ALA A 83 5.79 -18.37 7.61
N ASN A 84 5.18 -18.51 6.45
CA ASN A 84 5.79 -19.00 5.21
C ASN A 84 6.50 -17.91 4.40
N ARG A 85 6.40 -16.63 4.80
CA ARG A 85 7.10 -15.54 4.10
C ARG A 85 8.61 -15.66 4.33
N ALA A 86 9.37 -15.56 3.24
CA ALA A 86 10.82 -15.48 3.34
C ALA A 86 11.24 -14.23 4.15
N PRO A 87 12.32 -14.29 4.94
CA PRO A 87 12.85 -13.12 5.61
C PRO A 87 13.13 -11.99 4.61
N MET A 88 12.90 -10.76 5.05
CA MET A 88 13.19 -9.58 4.23
C MET A 88 14.68 -9.58 3.82
N PRO A 89 14.99 -9.41 2.52
CA PRO A 89 16.38 -9.30 2.07
C PRO A 89 17.12 -8.18 2.82
N GLY A 90 18.35 -8.44 3.27
CA GLY A 90 19.15 -7.44 4.00
C GLY A 90 19.37 -6.14 3.21
N ASP A 91 19.55 -6.26 1.88
CA ASP A 91 19.67 -5.12 0.98
C ASP A 91 18.38 -4.29 0.89
N LEU A 92 17.20 -4.88 1.10
CA LEU A 92 15.94 -4.14 1.19
C LEU A 92 15.80 -3.49 2.56
N ALA A 93 16.05 -4.23 3.63
CA ALA A 93 15.97 -3.72 5.01
C ALA A 93 16.86 -2.48 5.21
N ALA A 94 18.07 -2.47 4.64
CA ALA A 94 18.98 -1.32 4.69
C ALA A 94 18.43 -0.07 3.96
N GLN A 95 17.50 -0.23 3.04
CA GLN A 95 16.92 0.88 2.27
C GLN A 95 15.64 1.46 2.88
N ILE A 96 14.98 0.78 3.84
CA ILE A 96 13.74 1.26 4.47
C ILE A 96 13.89 2.68 5.04
N PRO A 97 14.91 2.98 5.87
CA PRO A 97 15.06 4.34 6.41
C PRO A 97 15.26 5.40 5.33
N LEU A 98 15.88 5.02 4.21
CA LEU A 98 16.11 5.93 3.08
C LEU A 98 14.81 6.20 2.30
N VAL A 99 13.95 5.19 2.15
CA VAL A 99 12.60 5.36 1.57
C VAL A 99 11.76 6.28 2.43
N HIS A 100 11.80 6.13 3.77
CA HIS A 100 11.10 7.03 4.68
C HIS A 100 11.60 8.48 4.55
N ARG A 101 12.93 8.68 4.58
CA ARG A 101 13.54 10.00 4.35
C ARG A 101 13.15 10.58 2.99
N ALA A 102 12.99 9.74 1.97
CA ALA A 102 12.55 10.18 0.65
C ALA A 102 11.08 10.64 0.64
N CYS A 103 10.19 9.95 1.37
CA CYS A 103 8.81 10.40 1.55
C CYS A 103 8.78 11.78 2.23
N GLU A 104 9.51 11.94 3.34
CA GLU A 104 9.60 13.21 4.09
C GLU A 104 10.15 14.33 3.21
N ALA A 105 11.27 14.11 2.53
CA ALA A 105 11.89 15.10 1.63
C ALA A 105 10.96 15.49 0.46
N LEU A 106 10.16 14.56 -0.05
CA LEU A 106 9.16 14.79 -1.09
C LEU A 106 7.86 15.38 -0.54
N GLY A 107 7.74 15.64 0.77
CA GLY A 107 6.57 16.25 1.40
C GLY A 107 5.39 15.30 1.58
N VAL A 108 5.63 13.99 1.59
CA VAL A 108 4.63 12.95 1.83
C VAL A 108 4.75 12.45 3.27
N PRO A 109 3.81 12.79 4.16
CA PRO A 109 3.83 12.33 5.54
C PRO A 109 3.65 10.81 5.61
N ILE A 110 4.33 10.20 6.58
CA ILE A 110 4.21 8.77 6.88
C ILE A 110 3.31 8.61 8.10
N VAL A 111 2.35 7.69 8.00
CA VAL A 111 1.44 7.32 9.09
C VAL A 111 1.57 5.83 9.34
N THR A 112 1.92 5.46 10.56
CA THR A 112 2.07 4.06 10.98
C THR A 112 1.37 3.85 12.32
N GLN A 113 1.05 2.60 12.65
CA GLN A 113 0.47 2.24 13.93
C GLN A 113 1.06 0.92 14.42
N GLU A 114 1.61 0.92 15.64
CA GLU A 114 2.10 -0.32 16.27
C GLU A 114 0.98 -1.36 16.37
N ARG A 115 1.33 -2.64 16.22
CA ARG A 115 0.45 -3.79 16.26
C ARG A 115 -0.55 -3.92 15.11
N TYR A 116 -0.52 -3.01 14.14
CA TYR A 116 -1.36 -3.04 12.95
C TYR A 116 -0.50 -2.96 11.68
N GLU A 117 -1.04 -3.48 10.61
CA GLU A 117 -0.41 -3.42 9.30
C GLU A 117 -0.73 -2.09 8.60
N ALA A 118 0.04 -1.76 7.57
CA ALA A 118 -0.20 -0.57 6.75
C ALA A 118 -1.63 -0.53 6.20
N ASP A 119 -2.19 -1.68 5.89
CA ASP A 119 -3.54 -1.86 5.36
C ASP A 119 -4.61 -1.35 6.34
N ASP A 120 -4.47 -1.68 7.63
CA ASP A 120 -5.41 -1.26 8.67
C ASP A 120 -5.33 0.26 8.91
N VAL A 121 -4.11 0.82 8.82
CA VAL A 121 -3.92 2.28 8.87
C VAL A 121 -4.61 2.95 7.70
N ILE A 122 -4.39 2.47 6.47
CA ILE A 122 -5.02 2.99 5.25
C ILE A 122 -6.54 2.84 5.33
N GLY A 123 -7.05 1.68 5.76
CA GLY A 123 -8.48 1.44 5.94
C GLY A 123 -9.12 2.44 6.92
N THR A 124 -8.45 2.66 8.06
CA THR A 124 -8.93 3.61 9.08
C THR A 124 -8.92 5.06 8.57
N LEU A 125 -7.83 5.47 7.90
CA LEU A 125 -7.73 6.81 7.31
C LEU A 125 -8.79 7.00 6.20
N THR A 126 -9.10 5.96 5.44
CA THR A 126 -10.15 5.96 4.43
C THR A 126 -11.50 6.30 5.04
N VAL A 127 -11.93 5.57 6.07
CA VAL A 127 -13.22 5.82 6.74
C VAL A 127 -13.27 7.22 7.37
N ARG A 128 -12.17 7.66 8.02
CA ARG A 128 -12.09 9.01 8.61
C ARG A 128 -12.15 10.11 7.54
N ALA A 129 -11.53 9.91 6.37
CA ALA A 129 -11.57 10.84 5.26
C ALA A 129 -12.99 10.97 4.69
N LEU A 130 -13.67 9.84 4.48
CA LEU A 130 -15.06 9.80 4.04
C LEU A 130 -15.98 10.56 4.99
N ALA A 131 -15.82 10.38 6.30
CA ALA A 131 -16.59 11.08 7.34
C ALA A 131 -16.38 12.61 7.30
N LYS A 132 -15.19 13.07 6.87
CA LYS A 132 -14.86 14.48 6.67
C LYS A 132 -15.18 15.04 5.28
N GLY A 133 -15.82 14.25 4.44
CA GLY A 133 -16.27 14.71 3.12
C GLY A 133 -15.26 14.55 2.00
N PHE A 134 -14.11 13.90 2.23
CA PHE A 134 -13.13 13.59 1.19
C PHE A 134 -13.59 12.40 0.34
N ASP A 135 -13.14 12.35 -0.90
CA ASP A 135 -13.02 11.11 -1.65
C ASP A 135 -11.62 10.53 -1.45
N VAL A 136 -11.43 9.22 -1.68
CA VAL A 136 -10.16 8.54 -1.38
C VAL A 136 -9.63 7.80 -2.60
N ALA A 137 -8.33 7.93 -2.83
CA ALA A 137 -7.56 7.18 -3.82
C ALA A 137 -6.51 6.32 -3.09
N ILE A 138 -6.70 5.01 -3.03
CA ILE A 138 -5.73 4.09 -2.44
C ILE A 138 -4.76 3.65 -3.53
N VAL A 139 -3.46 3.90 -3.32
CA VAL A 139 -2.41 3.61 -4.29
C VAL A 139 -1.71 2.31 -3.90
N THR A 140 -2.15 1.22 -4.47
CA THR A 140 -1.61 -0.12 -4.17
C THR A 140 -1.76 -1.07 -5.36
N GLY A 141 -0.99 -2.15 -5.37
CA GLY A 141 -1.16 -3.29 -6.26
C GLY A 141 -1.84 -4.47 -5.58
N ASP A 142 -2.22 -4.33 -4.31
CA ASP A 142 -2.83 -5.40 -3.53
C ASP A 142 -4.35 -5.45 -3.76
N LYS A 143 -4.82 -6.65 -4.11
CA LYS A 143 -6.24 -6.95 -4.36
C LYS A 143 -7.09 -6.88 -3.09
N ASP A 144 -6.46 -7.01 -1.91
CA ASP A 144 -7.18 -7.03 -0.64
C ASP A 144 -7.83 -5.69 -0.34
N PHE A 145 -7.26 -4.59 -0.85
CA PHE A 145 -7.88 -3.26 -0.79
C PHE A 145 -9.15 -3.10 -1.62
N PHE A 146 -9.47 -4.03 -2.50
CA PHE A 146 -10.74 -4.00 -3.23
C PHE A 146 -11.95 -4.06 -2.29
N GLN A 147 -11.82 -4.64 -1.09
CA GLN A 147 -12.86 -4.65 -0.06
C GLN A 147 -13.25 -3.27 0.46
N LEU A 148 -12.41 -2.23 0.26
CA LEU A 148 -12.66 -0.85 0.69
C LEU A 148 -13.27 0.03 -0.41
N VAL A 149 -13.37 -0.47 -1.64
CA VAL A 149 -13.87 0.31 -2.77
C VAL A 149 -15.37 0.55 -2.65
N ASP A 150 -15.78 1.80 -2.87
CA ASP A 150 -17.18 2.21 -2.93
C ASP A 150 -17.37 3.38 -3.92
N ASP A 151 -18.48 4.12 -3.84
CA ASP A 151 -18.76 5.27 -4.72
C ASP A 151 -17.76 6.43 -4.57
N ARG A 152 -17.00 6.47 -3.47
CA ARG A 152 -16.07 7.54 -3.09
C ARG A 152 -14.64 7.07 -2.87
N VAL A 153 -14.43 5.76 -2.82
CA VAL A 153 -13.12 5.12 -2.66
C VAL A 153 -12.75 4.36 -3.92
N ARG A 154 -11.60 4.65 -4.48
CA ARG A 154 -11.06 3.94 -5.63
C ARG A 154 -9.63 3.48 -5.38
N VAL A 155 -9.27 2.35 -5.97
CA VAL A 155 -7.89 1.85 -5.97
C VAL A 155 -7.21 2.25 -7.27
N PHE A 156 -6.04 2.89 -7.16
CA PHE A 156 -5.13 3.13 -8.26
C PHE A 156 -3.99 2.10 -8.21
N ASN A 157 -3.92 1.25 -9.22
CA ASN A 157 -2.86 0.25 -9.32
C ASN A 157 -1.78 0.68 -10.32
N PRO A 158 -0.65 1.23 -9.87
CA PRO A 158 0.42 1.65 -10.76
C PRO A 158 1.17 0.48 -11.41
N ARG A 159 0.93 -0.76 -10.98
CA ARG A 159 1.50 -1.99 -11.57
C ARG A 159 0.71 -2.46 -12.80
N ASP A 160 -0.59 -2.18 -12.84
CA ASP A 160 -1.50 -2.56 -13.91
C ASP A 160 -1.69 -1.37 -14.86
N ASP A 161 -0.60 -0.89 -15.45
CA ASP A 161 -0.52 0.28 -16.35
C ASP A 161 -1.19 1.56 -15.82
N GLY A 162 -1.27 1.70 -14.49
CA GLY A 162 -1.94 2.83 -13.85
C GLY A 162 -3.46 2.74 -13.92
N THR A 163 -4.01 1.54 -13.81
CA THR A 163 -5.46 1.29 -13.85
C THR A 163 -6.14 1.76 -12.57
N TRP A 164 -7.29 2.41 -12.74
CA TRP A 164 -8.20 2.76 -11.67
C TRP A 164 -9.29 1.70 -11.52
N TYR A 165 -9.52 1.29 -10.29
CA TYR A 165 -10.58 0.36 -9.92
C TYR A 165 -11.62 1.08 -9.06
N ASP A 166 -12.81 1.28 -9.60
CA ASP A 166 -14.06 1.55 -8.90
C ASP A 166 -14.83 0.25 -8.67
N ALA A 167 -16.04 0.31 -8.15
CA ALA A 167 -16.86 -0.88 -7.87
C ALA A 167 -17.12 -1.74 -9.13
N VAL A 168 -17.26 -1.11 -10.30
CA VAL A 168 -17.44 -1.82 -11.57
C VAL A 168 -16.13 -2.54 -11.96
N GLY A 169 -15.01 -1.82 -11.91
CA GLY A 169 -13.69 -2.36 -12.22
C GLY A 169 -13.28 -3.49 -11.27
N VAL A 170 -13.63 -3.40 -9.98
CA VAL A 170 -13.42 -4.50 -9.02
C VAL A 170 -14.23 -5.72 -9.44
N LYS A 171 -15.52 -5.56 -9.76
CA LYS A 171 -16.37 -6.66 -10.19
C LYS A 171 -15.87 -7.30 -11.49
N GLU A 172 -15.39 -6.53 -12.44
CA GLU A 172 -14.80 -7.05 -13.68
C GLU A 172 -13.48 -7.80 -13.42
N LYS A 173 -12.63 -7.25 -12.57
CA LYS A 173 -11.30 -7.83 -12.28
C LYS A 173 -11.38 -9.02 -11.32
N PHE A 174 -12.14 -8.90 -10.23
CA PHE A 174 -12.18 -9.88 -9.16
C PHE A 174 -13.40 -10.82 -9.22
N GLY A 175 -14.44 -10.46 -9.96
CA GLY A 175 -15.61 -11.30 -10.23
C GLY A 175 -16.76 -11.17 -9.24
N VAL A 176 -16.64 -10.36 -8.19
CA VAL A 176 -17.67 -10.05 -7.21
C VAL A 176 -17.67 -8.57 -6.86
N ALA A 177 -18.71 -8.07 -6.21
CA ALA A 177 -18.76 -6.69 -5.71
C ALA A 177 -17.73 -6.46 -4.57
N PRO A 178 -17.28 -5.21 -4.34
CA PRO A 178 -16.27 -4.89 -3.32
C PRO A 178 -16.57 -5.46 -1.94
N GLU A 179 -17.79 -5.33 -1.47
CA GLU A 179 -18.24 -5.84 -0.17
C GLU A 179 -18.18 -7.36 -0.02
N GLN A 180 -18.06 -8.07 -1.14
CA GLN A 180 -17.95 -9.54 -1.18
C GLN A 180 -16.51 -10.05 -1.28
N VAL A 181 -15.54 -9.16 -1.50
CA VAL A 181 -14.14 -9.53 -1.75
C VAL A 181 -13.56 -10.31 -0.58
N VAL A 182 -13.73 -9.81 0.65
CA VAL A 182 -13.18 -10.48 1.84
C VAL A 182 -13.78 -11.86 2.06
N ASP A 183 -15.06 -12.05 1.73
CA ASP A 183 -15.76 -13.34 1.87
C ASP A 183 -15.26 -14.37 0.83
N VAL A 184 -14.95 -13.91 -0.39
CA VAL A 184 -14.31 -14.76 -1.40
C VAL A 184 -12.90 -15.17 -0.96
N LEU A 185 -12.12 -14.21 -0.47
CA LEU A 185 -10.77 -14.47 0.04
C LEU A 185 -10.80 -15.44 1.22
N ALA A 186 -11.75 -15.30 2.13
CA ALA A 186 -11.91 -16.21 3.27
C ALA A 186 -12.18 -17.66 2.87
N LEU A 187 -12.93 -17.88 1.78
CA LEU A 187 -13.20 -19.22 1.26
C LEU A 187 -12.00 -19.82 0.52
N MET A 188 -11.34 -19.03 -0.31
CA MET A 188 -10.21 -19.53 -1.11
C MET A 188 -8.90 -19.58 -0.35
N GLY A 189 -8.77 -18.81 0.72
CA GLY A 189 -7.52 -18.59 1.45
C GLY A 189 -6.54 -17.68 0.72
N ASP A 190 -5.44 -17.36 1.40
CA ASP A 190 -4.29 -16.68 0.82
C ASP A 190 -3.00 -17.42 1.18
N THR A 191 -2.34 -17.97 0.15
CA THR A 191 -1.10 -18.73 0.33
C THR A 191 0.10 -17.83 0.65
N ILE A 192 0.06 -16.55 0.26
CA ILE A 192 1.13 -15.58 0.53
C ILE A 192 1.15 -15.26 2.02
N ASP A 193 -0.03 -15.09 2.61
CA ASP A 193 -0.20 -14.75 4.02
C ASP A 193 -0.43 -15.97 4.91
N ASN A 194 -0.33 -17.17 4.33
CA ASN A 194 -0.59 -18.42 5.02
C ASN A 194 -1.99 -18.50 5.66
N VAL A 195 -2.98 -17.88 5.04
CA VAL A 195 -4.36 -17.96 5.48
C VAL A 195 -5.03 -19.17 4.81
N LYS A 196 -5.59 -20.04 5.64
CA LYS A 196 -6.22 -21.30 5.19
C LYS A 196 -7.63 -20.99 4.69
N GLY A 197 -7.89 -21.26 3.42
CA GLY A 197 -9.28 -21.26 2.94
C GLY A 197 -10.02 -22.54 3.31
N VAL A 198 -11.22 -22.69 2.81
CA VAL A 198 -12.00 -23.93 2.93
C VAL A 198 -11.44 -24.99 1.99
N PRO A 199 -11.01 -26.18 2.48
CA PRO A 199 -10.39 -27.20 1.65
C PRO A 199 -11.23 -27.59 0.45
N GLY A 200 -10.63 -27.49 -0.74
CA GLY A 200 -11.28 -27.83 -2.00
C GLY A 200 -12.18 -26.79 -2.62
N ILE A 201 -12.29 -25.60 -2.02
CA ILE A 201 -12.92 -24.41 -2.59
C ILE A 201 -11.81 -23.46 -3.06
N GLY A 202 -11.55 -23.44 -4.36
CA GLY A 202 -10.62 -22.48 -4.97
C GLY A 202 -11.35 -21.23 -5.44
N GLU A 203 -10.61 -20.32 -6.06
CA GLU A 203 -11.07 -18.98 -6.46
C GLU A 203 -12.40 -19.00 -7.22
N LYS A 204 -12.54 -19.82 -8.26
CA LYS A 204 -13.80 -19.92 -9.03
C LYS A 204 -14.97 -20.37 -8.16
N GLY A 205 -14.78 -21.42 -7.35
CA GLY A 205 -15.84 -21.93 -6.47
C GLY A 205 -16.23 -20.92 -5.40
N ALA A 206 -15.28 -20.21 -4.83
CA ALA A 206 -15.51 -19.14 -3.85
C ALA A 206 -16.36 -18.00 -4.45
N ARG A 207 -16.00 -17.53 -5.64
CA ARG A 207 -16.77 -16.50 -6.36
C ARG A 207 -18.19 -16.94 -6.67
N ASP A 208 -18.37 -18.15 -7.22
CA ASP A 208 -19.67 -18.67 -7.56
C ASP A 208 -20.57 -18.80 -6.32
N LEU A 209 -20.03 -19.30 -5.21
CA LEU A 209 -20.74 -19.45 -3.94
C LEU A 209 -21.14 -18.10 -3.35
N ILE A 210 -20.23 -17.14 -3.25
CA ILE A 210 -20.52 -15.81 -2.69
C ILE A 210 -21.46 -15.04 -3.60
N SER A 211 -21.29 -15.09 -4.92
CA SER A 211 -22.23 -14.46 -5.86
C SER A 211 -23.65 -15.01 -5.72
N THR A 212 -23.79 -16.30 -5.38
CA THR A 212 -25.10 -16.96 -5.24
C THR A 212 -25.75 -16.68 -3.89
N HIS A 213 -24.96 -16.69 -2.80
CA HIS A 213 -25.47 -16.60 -1.43
C HIS A 213 -25.33 -15.20 -0.80
N GLY A 214 -24.63 -14.28 -1.46
CA GLY A 214 -24.42 -12.89 -1.04
C GLY A 214 -23.24 -12.72 -0.08
N THR A 215 -23.27 -13.37 1.08
CA THR A 215 -22.22 -13.25 2.11
C THR A 215 -21.76 -14.62 2.62
N LEU A 216 -20.58 -14.66 3.24
CA LEU A 216 -20.06 -15.85 3.89
C LEU A 216 -21.02 -16.39 4.96
N ASP A 217 -21.62 -15.51 5.77
CA ASP A 217 -22.52 -15.92 6.83
C ASP A 217 -23.82 -16.54 6.26
N ALA A 218 -24.38 -15.94 5.20
CA ALA A 218 -25.54 -16.50 4.52
C ALA A 218 -25.22 -17.85 3.85
N LEU A 219 -24.05 -17.97 3.24
CA LEU A 219 -23.57 -19.22 2.67
C LEU A 219 -23.42 -20.30 3.74
N LEU A 220 -22.77 -20.03 4.85
CA LEU A 220 -22.55 -20.99 5.93
C LEU A 220 -23.88 -21.41 6.60
N ALA A 221 -24.83 -20.47 6.79
CA ALA A 221 -26.17 -20.78 7.30
C ALA A 221 -26.96 -21.73 6.38
N ASN A 222 -26.70 -21.66 5.07
CA ASN A 222 -27.35 -22.48 4.05
C ASN A 222 -26.44 -23.59 3.48
N ALA A 223 -25.32 -23.89 4.13
CA ALA A 223 -24.32 -24.82 3.62
C ALA A 223 -24.89 -26.20 3.26
N ALA A 224 -25.85 -26.70 4.03
CA ALA A 224 -26.53 -27.98 3.77
C ALA A 224 -27.31 -28.03 2.44
N GLN A 225 -27.67 -26.87 1.89
CA GLN A 225 -28.44 -26.72 0.64
C GLN A 225 -27.54 -26.54 -0.59
N VAL A 226 -26.22 -26.42 -0.42
CA VAL A 226 -25.28 -26.26 -1.53
C VAL A 226 -25.33 -27.50 -2.41
N PRO A 227 -25.64 -27.37 -3.73
CA PRO A 227 -25.86 -28.51 -4.61
C PRO A 227 -24.63 -29.42 -4.76
N GLN A 228 -23.43 -28.82 -4.86
CA GLN A 228 -22.19 -29.55 -5.03
C GLN A 228 -21.79 -30.26 -3.73
N LYS A 229 -21.87 -31.59 -3.71
CA LYS A 229 -21.59 -32.39 -2.52
C LYS A 229 -20.25 -32.05 -1.87
N LYS A 230 -19.19 -31.89 -2.68
CA LYS A 230 -17.84 -31.55 -2.19
C LYS A 230 -17.83 -30.21 -1.44
N TYR A 231 -18.45 -29.18 -1.99
CA TYR A 231 -18.50 -27.85 -1.36
C TYR A 231 -19.38 -27.87 -0.10
N ARG A 232 -20.53 -28.54 -0.16
CA ARG A 232 -21.42 -28.70 0.98
C ARG A 232 -20.71 -29.34 2.18
N GLU A 233 -20.05 -30.48 1.96
CA GLU A 233 -19.29 -31.19 3.00
C GLU A 233 -18.13 -30.33 3.54
N ALA A 234 -17.40 -29.65 2.67
CA ALA A 234 -16.31 -28.76 3.06
C ALA A 234 -16.81 -27.60 3.92
N LEU A 235 -17.87 -26.92 3.52
CA LEU A 235 -18.46 -25.80 4.26
C LEU A 235 -19.00 -26.22 5.63
N LEU A 236 -19.65 -27.38 5.72
CA LEU A 236 -20.16 -27.90 6.99
C LEU A 236 -19.06 -28.28 7.97
N ASN A 237 -17.90 -28.77 7.46
CA ASN A 237 -16.79 -29.22 8.28
C ASN A 237 -15.81 -28.10 8.65
N HIS A 238 -15.77 -27.00 7.88
CA HIS A 238 -14.75 -25.95 7.99
C HIS A 238 -15.36 -24.55 8.11
N ALA A 239 -16.55 -24.43 8.71
CA ALA A 239 -17.23 -23.15 8.86
C ALA A 239 -16.46 -22.18 9.76
N ASP A 240 -15.85 -22.68 10.82
CA ASP A 240 -15.11 -21.85 11.78
C ASP A 240 -13.74 -21.39 11.19
N GLU A 241 -13.10 -22.25 10.42
CA GLU A 241 -11.88 -21.87 9.66
C GLU A 241 -12.20 -20.77 8.66
N ALA A 242 -13.33 -20.84 7.95
CA ALA A 242 -13.74 -19.78 7.02
C ALA A 242 -13.97 -18.43 7.74
N ARG A 243 -14.60 -18.44 8.92
CA ARG A 243 -14.79 -17.23 9.73
C ARG A 243 -13.46 -16.67 10.24
N SER A 244 -12.58 -17.54 10.73
CA SER A 244 -11.24 -17.14 11.19
C SER A 244 -10.42 -16.55 10.05
N SER A 245 -10.47 -17.16 8.86
CA SER A 245 -9.80 -16.63 7.66
C SER A 245 -10.36 -15.27 7.24
N ARG A 246 -11.68 -15.07 7.31
CA ARG A 246 -12.28 -13.75 7.05
C ARG A 246 -11.75 -12.69 8.01
N GLU A 247 -11.61 -13.00 9.29
CA GLU A 247 -11.10 -12.06 10.28
C GLU A 247 -9.64 -11.67 10.02
N LEU A 248 -8.80 -12.63 9.62
CA LEU A 248 -7.41 -12.39 9.24
C LEU A 248 -7.26 -11.52 7.98
N LEU A 249 -8.18 -11.68 7.01
CA LEU A 249 -8.12 -11.00 5.71
C LEU A 249 -8.88 -9.67 5.69
N ARG A 250 -9.66 -9.39 6.74
CA ARG A 250 -10.37 -8.13 6.86
C ARG A 250 -9.41 -7.01 7.20
N ILE A 251 -9.51 -5.93 6.45
CA ILE A 251 -8.83 -4.67 6.77
C ILE A 251 -9.63 -3.97 7.88
N HIS A 252 -8.98 -3.70 9.01
CA HIS A 252 -9.59 -2.95 10.11
C HIS A 252 -9.66 -1.46 9.76
N THR A 253 -10.78 -0.83 10.07
CA THR A 253 -11.08 0.55 9.66
C THR A 253 -11.35 1.50 10.83
N ASP A 254 -11.16 1.02 12.05
CA ASP A 254 -11.50 1.73 13.30
C ASP A 254 -10.37 1.73 14.34
N ILE A 255 -9.13 1.46 13.90
CA ILE A 255 -7.97 1.43 14.80
C ILE A 255 -7.62 2.83 15.33
N ALA A 256 -6.95 2.86 16.49
CA ALA A 256 -6.52 4.10 17.13
C ALA A 256 -5.28 4.68 16.40
N VAL A 257 -5.50 5.55 15.43
CA VAL A 257 -4.44 6.32 14.75
C VAL A 257 -4.55 7.78 15.18
N ASP A 258 -3.49 8.33 15.76
CA ASP A 258 -3.48 9.72 16.25
C ASP A 258 -3.10 10.71 15.15
N ILE A 259 -4.01 10.86 14.17
CA ILE A 259 -3.85 11.87 13.10
C ILE A 259 -5.20 12.37 12.61
N ASP A 260 -5.26 13.67 12.33
CA ASP A 260 -6.37 14.27 11.60
C ASP A 260 -6.08 14.28 10.10
N VAL A 261 -6.91 13.60 9.30
CA VAL A 261 -6.75 13.54 7.84
C VAL A 261 -6.74 14.92 7.18
N ALA A 262 -7.35 15.93 7.79
CA ALA A 262 -7.32 17.29 7.27
C ALA A 262 -5.92 17.96 7.36
N THR A 263 -5.00 17.38 8.15
CA THR A 263 -3.61 17.87 8.25
C THR A 263 -2.68 17.26 7.20
N LEU A 264 -3.15 16.26 6.45
CA LEU A 264 -2.39 15.55 5.42
C LEU A 264 -2.28 16.31 4.09
N ASN A 265 -2.41 17.64 4.12
CA ASN A 265 -2.29 18.47 2.93
C ASN A 265 -0.86 18.43 2.38
N TYR A 266 -0.75 18.17 1.07
CA TYR A 266 0.52 18.15 0.37
C TYR A 266 1.10 19.55 0.20
N ARG A 267 2.31 19.77 0.70
CA ARG A 267 3.00 21.07 0.68
C ARG A 267 4.11 21.16 -0.36
N GLY A 268 4.30 20.10 -1.13
CA GLY A 268 5.41 19.99 -2.07
C GLY A 268 6.71 19.50 -1.42
N PRO A 269 7.74 19.20 -2.24
CA PRO A 269 9.01 18.70 -1.77
C PRO A 269 9.85 19.79 -1.09
N SER A 270 10.59 19.43 -0.05
CA SER A 270 11.71 20.22 0.48
C SER A 270 12.88 20.13 -0.50
N ARG A 271 13.17 21.23 -1.20
CA ARG A 271 14.26 21.27 -2.19
C ARG A 271 15.62 20.95 -1.58
N GLU A 272 15.88 21.47 -0.39
CA GLU A 272 17.13 21.25 0.34
C GLU A 272 17.29 19.79 0.78
N ASP A 273 16.24 19.20 1.38
CA ASP A 273 16.28 17.82 1.86
C ASP A 273 16.36 16.82 0.70
N CYS A 274 15.67 17.07 -0.41
CA CYS A 274 15.78 16.30 -1.63
C CYS A 274 17.20 16.36 -2.19
N TYR A 275 17.79 17.57 -2.30
CA TYR A 275 19.15 17.75 -2.80
C TYR A 275 20.17 16.99 -1.94
N ARG A 276 20.07 17.12 -0.61
CA ARG A 276 20.96 16.44 0.35
C ARG A 276 20.84 14.92 0.24
N LEU A 277 19.62 14.39 0.30
CA LEU A 277 19.37 12.95 0.23
C LEU A 277 19.81 12.35 -1.10
N PHE A 278 19.46 12.99 -2.22
CA PHE A 278 19.79 12.45 -3.55
C PHE A 278 21.30 12.56 -3.85
N SER A 279 21.99 13.55 -3.27
CA SER A 279 23.45 13.64 -3.33
C SER A 279 24.12 12.49 -2.56
N GLU A 280 23.64 12.18 -1.35
CA GLU A 280 24.09 11.04 -0.53
C GLU A 280 23.88 9.71 -1.27
N MET A 281 22.78 9.57 -2.02
CA MET A 281 22.47 8.38 -2.80
C MET A 281 23.17 8.32 -4.17
N GLY A 282 23.78 9.39 -4.63
CA GLY A 282 24.43 9.46 -5.94
C GLY A 282 23.43 9.55 -7.12
N PHE A 283 22.22 10.02 -6.92
CA PHE A 283 21.17 10.13 -7.94
C PHE A 283 21.36 11.39 -8.81
N ARG A 284 22.32 11.38 -9.70
CA ARG A 284 22.77 12.56 -10.47
C ARG A 284 21.64 13.37 -11.12
N THR A 285 20.68 12.70 -11.76
CA THR A 285 19.55 13.37 -12.42
C THR A 285 18.68 14.13 -11.41
N LEU A 286 18.39 13.50 -10.26
CA LEU A 286 17.59 14.11 -9.21
C LEU A 286 18.35 15.23 -8.50
N VAL A 287 19.66 15.06 -8.27
CA VAL A 287 20.53 16.10 -7.70
C VAL A 287 20.47 17.37 -8.56
N ASN A 288 20.60 17.25 -9.88
CA ASN A 288 20.53 18.41 -10.79
C ASN A 288 19.17 19.14 -10.72
N GLU A 289 18.08 18.39 -10.55
CA GLU A 289 16.73 18.97 -10.50
C GLU A 289 16.47 19.75 -9.20
N TYR A 290 17.03 19.26 -8.09
CA TYR A 290 16.85 19.88 -6.77
C TYR A 290 18.04 20.76 -6.36
N ALA A 291 19.05 20.94 -7.20
CA ALA A 291 20.18 21.82 -6.92
C ALA A 291 19.74 23.23 -6.56
N PRO A 292 20.39 23.90 -5.60
CA PRO A 292 20.11 25.30 -5.29
C PRO A 292 20.23 26.18 -6.55
N ASP A 293 19.30 27.11 -6.73
CA ASP A 293 19.42 28.09 -7.82
C ASP A 293 20.69 28.92 -7.60
N ALA A 294 21.60 28.91 -8.58
CA ALA A 294 22.84 29.68 -8.55
C ALA A 294 22.62 31.20 -8.37
N ARG A 295 21.39 31.67 -8.51
CA ARG A 295 20.98 33.08 -8.32
C ARG A 295 20.78 33.48 -6.87
N ASN A 296 20.67 32.52 -5.91
CA ASN A 296 20.50 32.83 -4.48
C ASN A 296 21.80 32.76 -3.66
N THR A 297 22.92 32.43 -4.28
CA THR A 297 24.25 32.64 -3.71
C THR A 297 24.74 34.04 -4.09
N ALA A 298 24.04 35.08 -3.66
CA ALA A 298 24.64 36.39 -3.53
C ALA A 298 25.64 36.30 -2.39
N SER A 299 26.86 35.88 -2.70
CA SER A 299 28.00 35.95 -1.83
C SER A 299 28.27 37.44 -1.58
N ASP A 300 28.13 37.89 -0.36
CA ASP A 300 28.68 39.17 0.15
C ASP A 300 30.22 39.07 0.09
N TYR A 301 30.79 39.30 -1.07
CA TYR A 301 32.22 39.53 -1.18
C TYR A 301 32.48 41.02 -0.78
N ALA A 302 32.79 41.23 0.49
CA ALA A 302 33.40 42.50 0.91
C ALA A 302 34.84 42.53 0.37
N LEU A 303 35.13 43.39 -0.62
CA LEU A 303 36.49 43.75 -1.03
C LEU A 303 37.13 44.45 0.13
N ILE A 304 38.08 43.78 0.84
CA ILE A 304 38.98 44.44 1.78
C ILE A 304 40.06 45.11 0.96
N THR A 305 39.95 46.41 0.70
CA THR A 305 41.04 47.24 0.20
C THR A 305 41.88 47.65 1.39
N THR A 306 43.05 47.02 1.52
CA THR A 306 44.12 47.48 2.42
C THR A 306 44.82 48.69 1.79
N SER A 307 44.80 49.82 2.55
CA SER A 307 45.65 51.02 2.27
C SER A 307 47.08 50.79 2.73
#